data_c4962f5cbb143f8a629dbacd6894be50
#
_entry.id   c4962f5cbb143f8a629dbacd6894be50
#
_cell.length_a   1.000
_cell.length_b   1.000
_cell.length_c   1.000
_cell.angle_alpha   90.00
_cell.angle_beta   90.00
_cell.angle_gamma   90.00
#
_symmetry.space_group_name_H-M   'P 1'
#
loop_
_entity.id
_entity.type
_entity.pdbx_description
1 polymer ?
#
loop_
_entity_poly.entity_id
_entity_poly.type
_entity_poly.pdbx_seq_one_letter_code
_entity_poly.pdbx_strand_id
1 'polypeptide(L)'
;MPEKTLPSFREMFNHLVTADLRGPAAKTVEVFGWLILFEGAIMLLAPMQAAAILRLPALSEQAANYFRLVGLLAGGVGMLYVVSGRLNAQGFVFASLLDRPLVPFIMAVLWSSDLIAGPLALAFSIQDFGSFLWTLFNWRSEMRRA
;
A
#
# COMPACT_ATOMS: atom_id res chain seq x y z
N MET A 1 34.01 10.80 13.16
CA MET A 1 32.56 10.66 12.92
C MET A 1 32.00 9.90 14.09
N PRO A 2 30.95 10.36 14.79
CA PRO A 2 30.34 9.56 15.84
C PRO A 2 29.76 8.29 15.21
N GLU A 3 30.11 7.16 15.78
CA GLU A 3 29.61 5.84 15.41
C GLU A 3 28.07 5.85 15.60
N LYS A 4 27.30 5.79 14.51
CA LYS A 4 25.85 5.66 14.58
C LYS A 4 25.56 4.25 15.09
N THR A 5 25.36 4.11 16.40
CA THR A 5 24.86 2.87 16.99
C THR A 5 23.47 2.59 16.37
N LEU A 6 23.31 1.39 15.83
CA LEU A 6 22.01 0.95 15.31
C LEU A 6 21.01 0.88 16.48
N PRO A 7 19.75 1.33 16.29
CA PRO A 7 18.74 1.24 17.34
C PRO A 7 18.49 -0.23 17.68
N SER A 8 18.27 -0.51 18.95
CA SER A 8 17.93 -1.86 19.42
C SER A 8 16.52 -2.27 18.93
N PHE A 9 16.28 -3.57 18.87
CA PHE A 9 14.94 -4.10 18.50
C PHE A 9 13.83 -3.52 19.39
N ARG A 10 14.09 -3.37 20.69
CA ARG A 10 13.13 -2.81 21.65
C ARG A 10 12.79 -1.35 21.35
N GLU A 11 13.78 -0.55 21.00
CA GLU A 11 13.58 0.85 20.60
C GLU A 11 12.78 0.95 19.32
N MET A 12 13.13 0.15 18.30
CA MET A 12 12.38 0.12 17.05
C MET A 12 10.93 -0.33 17.26
N PHE A 13 10.70 -1.32 18.12
CA PHE A 13 9.36 -1.78 18.45
C PHE A 13 8.55 -0.71 19.20
N ASN A 14 9.17 0.02 20.13
CA ASN A 14 8.50 1.14 20.81
C ASN A 14 8.10 2.23 19.81
N HIS A 15 9.00 2.66 18.92
CA HIS A 15 8.68 3.64 17.86
C HIS A 15 7.58 3.15 16.94
N LEU A 16 7.56 1.85 16.62
CA LEU A 16 6.49 1.25 15.84
C LEU A 16 5.12 1.36 16.54
N VAL A 17 5.07 1.12 17.85
CA VAL A 17 3.82 1.18 18.63
C VAL A 17 3.37 2.62 18.87
N THR A 18 4.28 3.51 19.24
CA THR A 18 3.97 4.92 19.55
C THR A 18 3.77 5.78 18.30
N ALA A 19 4.41 5.41 17.19
CA ALA A 19 4.44 6.18 15.94
C ALA A 19 4.92 7.65 16.15
N ASP A 20 5.78 7.88 17.13
CA ASP A 20 6.28 9.18 17.55
C ASP A 20 7.25 9.82 16.54
N LEU A 21 7.89 9.01 15.69
CA LEU A 21 8.77 9.47 14.61
C LEU A 21 8.03 9.94 13.36
N ARG A 22 6.71 9.69 13.28
CA ARG A 22 5.93 9.82 12.08
C ARG A 22 5.69 11.24 11.62
N GLY A 23 6.24 11.61 10.46
CA GLY A 23 5.93 12.85 9.75
C GLY A 23 4.61 12.80 8.96
N PRO A 24 4.11 13.96 8.47
CA PRO A 24 2.89 14.05 7.68
C PRO A 24 2.90 13.17 6.42
N ALA A 25 3.98 13.14 5.65
CA ALA A 25 4.10 12.29 4.47
C ALA A 25 4.10 10.80 4.84
N ALA A 26 4.84 10.41 5.88
CA ALA A 26 4.88 9.04 6.39
C ALA A 26 3.51 8.57 6.91
N LYS A 27 2.70 9.49 7.48
CA LYS A 27 1.33 9.20 7.88
C LYS A 27 0.45 8.80 6.70
N THR A 28 0.59 9.43 5.55
CA THR A 28 -0.18 9.07 4.36
C THR A 28 0.18 7.68 3.84
N VAL A 29 1.47 7.32 3.94
CA VAL A 29 1.98 5.98 3.61
C VAL A 29 1.41 4.92 4.56
N GLU A 30 1.37 5.21 5.87
CA GLU A 30 0.75 4.32 6.86
C GLU A 30 -0.75 4.11 6.59
N VAL A 31 -1.51 5.18 6.34
CA VAL A 31 -2.96 5.07 6.07
C VAL A 31 -3.22 4.23 4.82
N PHE A 32 -2.45 4.44 3.78
CA PHE A 32 -2.52 3.61 2.57
C PHE A 32 -2.17 2.15 2.86
N GLY A 33 -1.18 1.91 3.71
CA GLY A 33 -0.82 0.57 4.16
C GLY A 33 -1.97 -0.15 4.88
N TRP A 34 -2.70 0.54 5.74
CA TRP A 34 -3.89 -0.02 6.40
C TRP A 34 -5.00 -0.37 5.40
N LEU A 35 -5.19 0.45 4.37
CA LEU A 35 -6.14 0.15 3.30
C LEU A 35 -5.78 -1.15 2.58
N ILE A 36 -4.52 -1.28 2.09
CA ILE A 36 -4.05 -2.50 1.40
C ILE A 36 -4.12 -3.72 2.34
N LEU A 37 -3.76 -3.56 3.61
CA LEU A 37 -3.83 -4.63 4.59
C LEU A 37 -5.27 -5.14 4.76
N PHE A 38 -6.24 -4.24 4.82
CA PHE A 38 -7.65 -4.56 4.92
C PHE A 38 -8.17 -5.25 3.65
N GLU A 39 -7.81 -4.75 2.47
CA GLU A 39 -8.14 -5.38 1.18
C GLU A 39 -7.57 -6.80 1.10
N GLY A 40 -6.28 -6.95 1.46
CA GLY A 40 -5.63 -8.25 1.52
C GLY A 40 -6.32 -9.22 2.48
N ALA A 41 -6.73 -8.75 3.65
CA ALA A 41 -7.48 -9.55 4.62
C ALA A 41 -8.85 -10.01 4.08
N ILE A 42 -9.59 -9.14 3.39
CA ILE A 42 -10.87 -9.52 2.76
C ILE A 42 -10.63 -10.56 1.66
N MET A 43 -9.63 -10.37 0.80
CA MET A 43 -9.31 -11.32 -0.27
C MET A 43 -8.88 -12.68 0.30
N LEU A 44 -8.15 -12.70 1.42
CA LEU A 44 -7.70 -13.93 2.08
C LEU A 44 -8.85 -14.67 2.75
N LEU A 45 -9.69 -13.96 3.52
CA LEU A 45 -10.71 -14.57 4.37
C LEU A 45 -12.04 -14.79 3.65
N ALA A 46 -12.37 -13.91 2.71
CA ALA A 46 -13.66 -13.86 2.02
C ALA A 46 -13.51 -13.63 0.50
N PRO A 47 -12.79 -14.52 -0.24
CA PRO A 47 -12.43 -14.29 -1.64
C PRO A 47 -13.63 -14.12 -2.57
N MET A 48 -14.72 -14.84 -2.33
CA MET A 48 -15.95 -14.74 -3.14
C MET A 48 -16.62 -13.38 -2.99
N GLN A 49 -16.68 -12.87 -1.76
CA GLN A 49 -17.23 -11.54 -1.46
C GLN A 49 -16.34 -10.43 -2.03
N ALA A 50 -15.01 -10.58 -1.89
CA ALA A 50 -14.07 -9.65 -2.49
C ALA A 50 -14.23 -9.58 -4.02
N ALA A 51 -14.34 -10.73 -4.68
CA ALA A 51 -14.59 -10.80 -6.12
C ALA A 51 -15.91 -10.12 -6.52
N ALA A 52 -16.99 -10.35 -5.74
CA ALA A 52 -18.29 -9.72 -5.98
C ALA A 52 -18.24 -8.19 -5.83
N ILE A 53 -17.56 -7.67 -4.79
CA ILE A 53 -17.34 -6.23 -4.60
C ILE A 53 -16.59 -5.62 -5.79
N LEU A 54 -15.57 -6.32 -6.29
CA LEU A 54 -14.76 -5.90 -7.44
C LEU A 54 -15.46 -6.16 -8.79
N ARG A 55 -16.70 -6.68 -8.77
CA ARG A 55 -17.48 -7.03 -9.96
C ARG A 55 -16.77 -8.01 -10.90
N LEU A 56 -16.00 -8.93 -10.31
CA LEU A 56 -15.35 -9.99 -11.06
C LEU A 56 -16.34 -11.14 -11.32
N PRO A 57 -16.08 -11.97 -12.35
CA PRO A 57 -16.84 -13.21 -12.56
C PRO A 57 -16.77 -14.12 -11.33
N ALA A 58 -17.76 -14.99 -11.17
CA ALA A 58 -17.77 -15.97 -10.10
C ALA A 58 -16.48 -16.81 -10.13
N LEU A 59 -15.77 -16.86 -9.01
CA LEU A 59 -14.50 -17.59 -8.91
C LEU A 59 -14.78 -19.10 -8.84
N SER A 60 -14.04 -19.89 -9.62
CA SER A 60 -13.91 -21.32 -9.35
C SER A 60 -13.18 -21.55 -8.02
N GLU A 61 -13.25 -22.76 -7.47
CA GLU A 61 -12.53 -23.10 -6.23
C GLU A 61 -11.02 -22.83 -6.34
N GLN A 62 -10.42 -23.23 -7.45
CA GLN A 62 -9.01 -22.99 -7.72
C GLN A 62 -8.69 -21.48 -7.81
N ALA A 63 -9.51 -20.71 -8.51
CA ALA A 63 -9.35 -19.25 -8.61
C ALA A 63 -9.49 -18.58 -7.24
N ALA A 64 -10.42 -19.03 -6.40
CA ALA A 64 -10.56 -18.55 -5.03
C ALA A 64 -9.30 -18.82 -4.18
N ASN A 65 -8.65 -19.97 -4.37
CA ASN A 65 -7.40 -20.28 -3.67
C ASN A 65 -6.26 -19.37 -4.13
N TYR A 66 -6.11 -19.10 -5.42
CA TYR A 66 -5.13 -18.12 -5.90
C TYR A 66 -5.45 -16.71 -5.42
N PHE A 67 -6.74 -16.36 -5.34
CA PHE A 67 -7.15 -15.06 -4.85
C PHE A 67 -6.81 -14.87 -3.36
N ARG A 68 -6.87 -15.94 -2.54
CA ARG A 68 -6.38 -15.93 -1.16
C ARG A 68 -4.87 -15.68 -1.08
N LEU A 69 -4.08 -16.32 -1.98
CA LEU A 69 -2.63 -16.09 -2.02
C LEU A 69 -2.30 -14.64 -2.41
N VAL A 70 -3.03 -14.08 -3.37
CA VAL A 70 -2.90 -12.64 -3.71
C VAL A 70 -3.25 -11.78 -2.50
N GLY A 71 -4.32 -12.12 -1.76
CA GLY A 71 -4.69 -11.43 -0.53
C GLY A 71 -3.60 -11.48 0.55
N LEU A 72 -2.94 -12.62 0.71
CA LEU A 72 -1.80 -12.75 1.63
C LEU A 72 -0.63 -11.85 1.21
N LEU A 73 -0.29 -11.81 -0.08
CA LEU A 73 0.76 -10.95 -0.60
C LEU A 73 0.41 -9.47 -0.44
N ALA A 74 -0.82 -9.08 -0.79
CA ALA A 74 -1.31 -7.71 -0.59
C ALA A 74 -1.26 -7.31 0.88
N GLY A 75 -1.71 -8.19 1.79
CA GLY A 75 -1.62 -7.96 3.23
C GLY A 75 -0.17 -7.78 3.71
N GLY A 76 0.76 -8.57 3.20
CA GLY A 76 2.19 -8.42 3.48
C GLY A 76 2.75 -7.08 3.01
N VAL A 77 2.39 -6.65 1.80
CA VAL A 77 2.75 -5.32 1.28
C VAL A 77 2.13 -4.23 2.15
N GLY A 78 0.84 -4.33 2.48
CA GLY A 78 0.17 -3.38 3.37
C GLY A 78 0.86 -3.25 4.72
N MET A 79 1.29 -4.36 5.32
CA MET A 79 2.06 -4.35 6.57
C MET A 79 3.40 -3.62 6.42
N LEU A 80 4.13 -3.82 5.32
CA LEU A 80 5.37 -3.08 5.04
C LEU A 80 5.11 -1.57 4.96
N TYR A 81 4.03 -1.15 4.32
CA TYR A 81 3.62 0.25 4.25
C TYR A 81 3.29 0.82 5.64
N VAL A 82 2.54 0.08 6.46
CA VAL A 82 2.21 0.50 7.85
C VAL A 82 3.47 0.66 8.69
N VAL A 83 4.35 -0.35 8.69
CA VAL A 83 5.59 -0.32 9.47
C VAL A 83 6.49 0.82 9.00
N SER A 84 6.70 0.96 7.70
CA SER A 84 7.54 2.01 7.12
C SER A 84 6.99 3.41 7.40
N GLY A 85 5.67 3.59 7.34
CA GLY A 85 5.02 4.85 7.69
C GLY A 85 5.18 5.20 9.17
N ARG A 86 4.98 4.25 10.08
CA ARG A 86 5.12 4.45 11.53
C ARG A 86 6.55 4.78 11.94
N LEU A 87 7.52 4.14 11.31
CA LEU A 87 8.95 4.37 11.57
C LEU A 87 9.54 5.55 10.78
N ASN A 88 8.71 6.28 10.04
CA ASN A 88 9.15 7.41 9.21
C ASN A 88 10.29 7.05 8.26
N ALA A 89 10.21 5.88 7.60
CA ALA A 89 11.22 5.39 6.69
C ALA A 89 11.24 6.22 5.40
N GLN A 90 11.99 7.32 5.38
CA GLN A 90 12.00 8.31 4.30
C GLN A 90 12.31 7.70 2.93
N GLY A 91 13.23 6.73 2.87
CA GLY A 91 13.53 5.99 1.63
C GLY A 91 12.32 5.23 1.09
N PHE A 92 11.50 4.65 1.97
CA PHE A 92 10.28 3.96 1.57
C PHE A 92 9.18 4.95 1.14
N VAL A 93 9.03 6.07 1.85
CA VAL A 93 8.11 7.15 1.44
C VAL A 93 8.45 7.65 0.04
N PHE A 94 9.74 7.90 -0.23
CA PHE A 94 10.20 8.29 -1.55
C PHE A 94 9.96 7.21 -2.62
N ALA A 95 10.28 5.95 -2.33
CA ALA A 95 10.02 4.83 -3.24
C ALA A 95 8.53 4.72 -3.59
N SER A 96 7.64 4.91 -2.63
CA SER A 96 6.19 4.88 -2.85
C SER A 96 5.68 6.02 -3.75
N LEU A 97 6.39 7.15 -3.80
CA LEU A 97 6.11 8.25 -4.73
C LEU A 97 6.53 7.92 -6.17
N LEU A 98 7.44 6.99 -6.37
CA LEU A 98 7.85 6.51 -7.70
C LEU A 98 6.97 5.35 -8.19
N ASP A 99 6.60 4.45 -7.31
CA ASP A 99 5.86 3.22 -7.62
C ASP A 99 4.38 3.50 -7.95
N ARG A 100 3.66 4.18 -7.07
CA ARG A 100 2.22 4.39 -7.20
C ARG A 100 1.76 5.07 -8.50
N PRO A 101 2.43 6.11 -9.06
CA PRO A 101 2.01 6.69 -10.33
C PRO A 101 2.19 5.74 -11.53
N LEU A 102 2.97 4.66 -11.39
CA LEU A 102 3.09 3.65 -12.44
C LEU A 102 1.86 2.75 -12.53
N VAL A 103 1.15 2.55 -11.41
CA VAL A 103 -0.02 1.65 -11.35
C VAL A 103 -1.10 2.02 -12.36
N PRO A 104 -1.56 3.28 -12.51
CA PRO A 104 -2.54 3.66 -13.52
C PRO A 104 -2.12 3.31 -14.95
N PHE A 105 -0.84 3.49 -15.28
CA PHE A 105 -0.33 3.14 -16.63
C PHE A 105 -0.36 1.64 -16.86
N ILE A 106 0.09 0.85 -15.88
CA ILE A 106 0.06 -0.61 -15.96
C ILE A 106 -1.38 -1.10 -16.07
N MET A 107 -2.29 -0.56 -15.25
CA MET A 107 -3.70 -0.90 -15.28
C MET A 107 -4.36 -0.55 -16.61
N ALA A 108 -4.02 0.61 -17.22
CA ALA A 108 -4.50 1.00 -18.52
C ALA A 108 -4.05 0.02 -19.63
N VAL A 109 -2.79 -0.40 -19.61
CA VAL A 109 -2.25 -1.41 -20.55
C VAL A 109 -2.97 -2.75 -20.38
N LEU A 110 -3.11 -3.24 -19.15
CA LEU A 110 -3.77 -4.51 -18.87
C LEU A 110 -5.25 -4.49 -19.29
N TRP A 111 -5.94 -3.38 -19.06
CA TRP A 111 -7.33 -3.22 -19.47
C TRP A 111 -7.48 -3.11 -20.99
N SER A 112 -6.64 -2.33 -21.66
CA SER A 112 -6.67 -2.21 -23.13
C SER A 112 -6.32 -3.50 -23.86
N SER A 113 -5.65 -4.43 -23.16
CA SER A 113 -5.29 -5.76 -23.66
C SER A 113 -6.31 -6.84 -23.26
N ASP A 114 -7.46 -6.47 -22.71
CA ASP A 114 -8.53 -7.38 -22.23
C ASP A 114 -8.05 -8.40 -21.16
N LEU A 115 -6.95 -8.09 -20.46
CA LEU A 115 -6.39 -8.96 -19.42
C LEU A 115 -7.05 -8.77 -18.06
N ILE A 116 -7.65 -7.59 -17.79
CA ILE A 116 -8.35 -7.28 -16.55
C ILE A 116 -9.66 -6.55 -16.80
N ALA A 117 -10.60 -6.69 -15.87
CA ALA A 117 -11.89 -5.98 -15.93
C ALA A 117 -11.72 -4.46 -15.68
N GLY A 118 -12.44 -3.63 -16.45
CA GLY A 118 -12.40 -2.16 -16.33
C GLY A 118 -12.66 -1.64 -14.91
N PRO A 119 -13.66 -2.12 -14.16
CA PRO A 119 -13.89 -1.72 -12.78
C PRO A 119 -12.67 -1.96 -11.86
N LEU A 120 -11.96 -3.06 -12.06
CA LEU A 120 -10.74 -3.38 -11.30
C LEU A 120 -9.62 -2.39 -11.65
N ALA A 121 -9.38 -2.17 -12.95
CA ALA A 121 -8.38 -1.21 -13.43
C ALA A 121 -8.64 0.20 -12.86
N LEU A 122 -9.89 0.64 -12.89
CA LEU A 122 -10.29 1.95 -12.39
C LEU A 122 -10.11 2.07 -10.87
N ALA A 123 -10.52 1.06 -10.10
CA ALA A 123 -10.42 1.06 -8.64
C ALA A 123 -8.96 1.21 -8.19
N PHE A 124 -8.06 0.37 -8.69
CA PHE A 124 -6.63 0.44 -8.35
C PHE A 124 -5.99 1.75 -8.84
N SER A 125 -6.34 2.21 -10.04
CA SER A 125 -5.79 3.47 -10.56
C SER A 125 -6.17 4.67 -9.68
N ILE A 126 -7.42 4.78 -9.26
CA ILE A 126 -7.90 5.87 -8.39
C ILE A 126 -7.23 5.78 -7.02
N GLN A 127 -7.16 4.58 -6.45
CA GLN A 127 -6.58 4.35 -5.13
C GLN A 127 -5.10 4.74 -5.09
N ASP A 128 -4.29 4.24 -6.02
CA ASP A 128 -2.85 4.48 -6.07
C ASP A 128 -2.55 5.93 -6.43
N PHE A 129 -3.18 6.47 -7.48
CA PHE A 129 -2.94 7.84 -7.90
C PHE A 129 -3.43 8.86 -6.87
N GLY A 130 -4.59 8.62 -6.25
CA GLY A 130 -5.10 9.47 -5.18
C GLY A 130 -4.17 9.49 -3.96
N SER A 131 -3.69 8.32 -3.54
CA SER A 131 -2.74 8.20 -2.44
C SER A 131 -1.36 8.79 -2.78
N PHE A 132 -0.89 8.65 -4.03
CA PHE A 132 0.30 9.32 -4.53
C PHE A 132 0.20 10.84 -4.38
N LEU A 133 -0.87 11.45 -4.89
CA LEU A 133 -1.07 12.89 -4.79
C LEU A 133 -1.09 13.36 -3.33
N TRP A 134 -1.80 12.65 -2.47
CA TRP A 134 -1.86 12.97 -1.04
C TRP A 134 -0.47 12.92 -0.38
N THR A 135 0.31 11.86 -0.65
CA THR A 135 1.69 11.74 -0.15
C THR A 135 2.58 12.84 -0.70
N LEU A 136 2.50 13.14 -2.00
CA LEU A 136 3.30 14.18 -2.66
C LEU A 136 3.05 15.57 -2.08
N PHE A 137 1.78 15.92 -1.81
CA PHE A 137 1.46 17.22 -1.18
C PHE A 137 2.07 17.34 0.21
N ASN A 138 1.95 16.30 1.03
CA ASN A 138 2.54 16.28 2.38
C ASN A 138 4.06 16.32 2.34
N TRP A 139 4.68 15.53 1.46
CA TRP A 139 6.13 15.54 1.22
C TRP A 139 6.65 16.93 0.85
N ARG A 140 6.01 17.60 -0.11
CA ARG A 140 6.38 18.97 -0.50
C ARG A 140 6.19 19.98 0.64
N SER A 141 5.15 19.81 1.44
CA SER A 141 4.92 20.67 2.61
C SER A 141 6.01 20.53 3.68
N GLU A 142 6.47 19.29 3.93
CA GLU A 142 7.60 19.02 4.84
C GLU A 142 8.89 19.67 4.34
N MET A 143 9.22 19.48 3.07
CA MET A 143 10.42 20.05 2.42
C MET A 143 10.49 21.59 2.51
N ARG A 144 9.34 22.27 2.53
CA ARG A 144 9.27 23.73 2.64
C ARG A 144 9.45 24.24 4.06
N ARG A 145 9.33 23.36 5.06
CA ARG A 145 9.44 23.71 6.49
C ARG A 145 10.80 23.35 7.07
N ALA A 146 11.55 22.49 6.42
CA ALA A 146 12.91 22.09 6.76
C ALA A 146 13.95 23.09 6.25
#